data_a918641587c397fa80453874c12a4be7
#
_entry.id   a918641587c397fa80453874c12a4be7
#
_cell.length_a   1.000
_cell.length_b   1.000
_cell.length_c   1.000
_cell.angle_alpha   90.00
_cell.angle_beta   90.00
_cell.angle_gamma   90.00
#
_symmetry.space_group_name_H-M   'P 1'
#
loop_
_entity.id
_entity.type
_entity.pdbx_description
1 polymer ?
#
loop_
_entity_poly.entity_id
_entity_poly.type
_entity_poly.pdbx_seq_one_letter_code
_entity_poly.pdbx_strand_id
1 'polypeptide(L)'
;MAHLWLATGNRKKRAEMERLLGGMRLPDGTPLTLHTVDELGEPFEVAETEPDFRGNARLKAAALAQLTGAVALADDSGLSVDALHGRPGVLSARYGGPGLDDRGRLVRLLQELEQVPDGKRTARFTCSICLCGPDGTVRLAVEEHCEGLMLRAPQGAGGFGYDPAFVALEHAAAVPPRTFADLDPATKDTVSHRGKAMRRLLAALQADSSLLRA
;
A
#
# COMPACT_ATOMS: atom_id res chain seq x y z
N MET A 1 1.89 -13.72 -23.51
CA MET A 1 1.81 -13.57 -22.04
C MET A 1 1.89 -12.10 -21.71
N ALA A 2 1.15 -11.63 -20.73
CA ALA A 2 1.28 -10.28 -20.23
C ALA A 2 2.22 -10.29 -19.03
N HIS A 3 3.20 -9.39 -19.01
CA HIS A 3 4.20 -9.28 -17.95
C HIS A 3 3.98 -7.99 -17.17
N LEU A 4 4.08 -8.06 -15.84
CA LEU A 4 3.93 -6.92 -14.95
C LEU A 4 5.00 -6.96 -13.86
N TRP A 5 5.83 -5.93 -13.80
CA TRP A 5 6.84 -5.78 -12.79
C TRP A 5 6.31 -5.05 -11.55
N LEU A 6 6.62 -5.54 -10.36
CA LEU A 6 6.23 -4.95 -9.08
C LEU A 6 7.40 -4.16 -8.48
N ALA A 7 7.29 -2.83 -8.45
CA ALA A 7 8.30 -1.91 -7.94
C ALA A 7 8.21 -1.76 -6.42
N THR A 8 8.38 -2.86 -5.68
CA THR A 8 8.38 -2.83 -4.21
C THR A 8 9.40 -3.81 -3.64
N GLY A 9 10.31 -3.30 -2.80
CA GLY A 9 11.20 -4.10 -1.96
C GLY A 9 10.55 -4.55 -0.64
N ASN A 10 9.37 -4.04 -0.31
CA ASN A 10 8.64 -4.42 0.90
C ASN A 10 7.94 -5.78 0.72
N ARG A 11 8.51 -6.83 1.32
CA ARG A 11 8.01 -8.21 1.19
C ARG A 11 6.55 -8.38 1.62
N LYS A 12 6.08 -7.61 2.62
CA LYS A 12 4.70 -7.70 3.11
C LYS A 12 3.71 -7.07 2.12
N LYS A 13 4.05 -5.91 1.56
CA LYS A 13 3.27 -5.29 0.47
C LYS A 13 3.23 -6.18 -0.77
N ARG A 14 4.39 -6.73 -1.14
CA ARG A 14 4.50 -7.66 -2.27
C ARG A 14 3.58 -8.87 -2.10
N ALA A 15 3.62 -9.53 -0.95
CA ALA A 15 2.75 -10.68 -0.67
C ALA A 15 1.25 -10.36 -0.78
N GLU A 16 0.82 -9.16 -0.35
CA GLU A 16 -0.56 -8.70 -0.55
C GLU A 16 -0.87 -8.51 -2.05
N MET A 17 0.04 -7.90 -2.83
CA MET A 17 -0.15 -7.70 -4.27
C MET A 17 -0.17 -9.03 -5.03
N GLU A 18 0.77 -9.94 -4.74
CA GLU A 18 0.83 -11.26 -5.36
C GLU A 18 -0.43 -12.09 -5.09
N ARG A 19 -0.99 -11.99 -3.88
CA ARG A 19 -2.26 -12.65 -3.54
C ARG A 19 -3.44 -12.08 -4.33
N LEU A 20 -3.49 -10.75 -4.50
CA LEU A 20 -4.59 -10.07 -5.17
C LEU A 20 -4.52 -10.15 -6.70
N LEU A 21 -3.31 -10.21 -7.28
CA LEU A 21 -3.06 -10.31 -8.72
C LEU A 21 -2.82 -11.76 -9.18
N GLY A 22 -2.48 -12.66 -8.25
CA GLY A 22 -2.10 -14.02 -8.57
C GLY A 22 -3.23 -14.79 -9.27
N GLY A 23 -2.89 -15.47 -10.36
CA GLY A 23 -3.84 -16.23 -11.16
C GLY A 23 -4.76 -15.39 -12.06
N MET A 24 -4.55 -14.06 -12.11
CA MET A 24 -5.31 -13.18 -13.01
C MET A 24 -5.11 -13.59 -14.46
N ARG A 25 -6.22 -13.59 -15.22
CA ARG A 25 -6.22 -13.66 -16.67
C ARG A 25 -6.86 -12.40 -17.24
N LEU A 26 -6.29 -11.92 -18.33
CA LEU A 26 -6.89 -10.82 -19.10
C LEU A 26 -8.17 -11.29 -19.82
N PRO A 27 -9.00 -10.37 -20.34
CA PRO A 27 -10.25 -10.72 -21.03
C PRO A 27 -10.09 -11.69 -22.21
N ASP A 28 -8.94 -11.67 -22.87
CA ASP A 28 -8.59 -12.57 -23.97
C ASP A 28 -8.06 -13.94 -23.49
N GLY A 29 -8.11 -14.22 -22.19
CA GLY A 29 -7.61 -15.44 -21.57
C GLY A 29 -6.08 -15.45 -21.31
N THR A 30 -5.33 -14.42 -21.73
CA THR A 30 -3.89 -14.33 -21.53
C THR A 30 -3.56 -14.32 -20.03
N PRO A 31 -2.69 -15.21 -19.53
CA PRO A 31 -2.27 -15.18 -18.13
C PRO A 31 -1.35 -13.98 -17.86
N LEU A 32 -1.52 -13.38 -16.68
CA LEU A 32 -0.62 -12.35 -16.15
C LEU A 32 0.55 -13.01 -15.42
N THR A 33 1.77 -12.68 -15.84
CA THR A 33 3.00 -13.08 -15.17
C THR A 33 3.53 -11.90 -14.37
N LEU A 34 3.70 -12.09 -13.05
CA LEU A 34 4.25 -11.10 -12.15
C LEU A 34 5.75 -11.28 -12.03
N HIS A 35 6.48 -10.19 -12.09
CA HIS A 35 7.92 -10.10 -11.85
C HIS A 35 8.18 -9.20 -10.65
N THR A 36 9.25 -9.46 -9.94
CA THR A 36 9.62 -8.70 -8.75
C THR A 36 11.02 -8.11 -8.89
N VAL A 37 11.31 -7.07 -8.11
CA VAL A 37 12.63 -6.44 -8.11
C VAL A 37 13.76 -7.39 -7.71
N ASP A 38 13.45 -8.51 -7.03
CA ASP A 38 14.44 -9.53 -6.68
C ASP A 38 15.02 -10.23 -7.93
N GLU A 39 14.31 -10.21 -9.07
CA GLU A 39 14.73 -10.80 -10.34
C GLU A 39 15.77 -9.93 -11.09
N LEU A 40 15.97 -8.68 -10.67
CA LEU A 40 16.94 -7.78 -11.31
C LEU A 40 18.40 -8.16 -11.04
N GLY A 41 18.66 -8.94 -9.98
CA GLY A 41 20.02 -9.35 -9.58
C GLY A 41 20.82 -8.24 -8.86
N GLU A 42 20.27 -7.02 -8.78
CA GLU A 42 20.84 -5.88 -8.07
C GLU A 42 19.76 -5.14 -7.28
N PRO A 43 20.12 -4.38 -6.23
CA PRO A 43 19.16 -3.62 -5.45
C PRO A 43 18.45 -2.57 -6.30
N PHE A 44 17.11 -2.51 -6.18
CA PHE A 44 16.30 -1.48 -6.80
C PHE A 44 15.80 -0.51 -5.72
N GLU A 45 16.31 0.70 -5.76
CA GLU A 45 15.92 1.77 -4.84
C GLU A 45 15.63 3.05 -5.61
N VAL A 46 14.53 3.71 -5.25
CA VAL A 46 14.12 5.01 -5.81
C VAL A 46 13.90 5.97 -4.66
N ALA A 47 14.53 7.14 -4.72
CA ALA A 47 14.33 8.18 -3.73
C ALA A 47 12.87 8.70 -3.79
N GLU A 48 12.17 8.60 -2.68
CA GLU A 48 10.80 9.10 -2.52
C GLU A 48 10.85 10.58 -2.16
N THR A 49 10.90 11.44 -3.18
CA THR A 49 11.10 12.89 -3.05
C THR A 49 9.82 13.70 -3.19
N GLU A 50 8.72 13.05 -3.59
CA GLU A 50 7.45 13.74 -3.80
C GLU A 50 6.71 13.95 -2.46
N PRO A 51 5.91 15.02 -2.37
CA PRO A 51 5.20 15.36 -1.13
C PRO A 51 3.97 14.47 -0.87
N ASP A 52 3.57 13.65 -1.82
CA ASP A 52 2.39 12.80 -1.75
C ASP A 52 2.66 11.37 -2.22
N PHE A 53 1.73 10.46 -1.87
CA PHE A 53 1.83 9.04 -2.22
C PHE A 53 1.76 8.80 -3.73
N ARG A 54 0.97 9.59 -4.46
CA ARG A 54 0.80 9.44 -5.91
C ARG A 54 2.10 9.73 -6.64
N GLY A 55 2.78 10.80 -6.27
CA GLY A 55 4.07 11.17 -6.84
C GLY A 55 5.12 10.09 -6.60
N ASN A 56 5.24 9.60 -5.36
CA ASN A 56 6.20 8.55 -5.02
C ASN A 56 5.88 7.21 -5.71
N ALA A 57 4.61 6.82 -5.82
CA ALA A 57 4.23 5.64 -6.60
C ALA A 57 4.62 5.80 -8.07
N ARG A 58 4.37 6.97 -8.66
CA ARG A 58 4.77 7.28 -10.04
C ARG A 58 6.29 7.18 -10.23
N LEU A 59 7.09 7.78 -9.35
CA LEU A 59 8.55 7.72 -9.44
C LEU A 59 9.05 6.26 -9.45
N LYS A 60 8.54 5.43 -8.55
CA LYS A 60 8.93 4.01 -8.47
C LYS A 60 8.51 3.22 -9.71
N ALA A 61 7.26 3.38 -10.15
CA ALA A 61 6.75 2.68 -11.32
C ALA A 61 7.50 3.07 -12.60
N ALA A 62 7.70 4.37 -12.83
CA ALA A 62 8.40 4.88 -14.00
C ALA A 62 9.86 4.40 -14.05
N ALA A 63 10.57 4.47 -12.92
CA ALA A 63 11.96 4.02 -12.85
C ALA A 63 12.11 2.52 -13.17
N LEU A 64 11.23 1.67 -12.61
CA LEU A 64 11.29 0.23 -12.89
C LEU A 64 10.87 -0.09 -14.32
N ALA A 65 9.85 0.58 -14.85
CA ALA A 65 9.40 0.38 -16.23
C ALA A 65 10.50 0.71 -17.25
N GLN A 66 11.20 1.83 -17.05
CA GLN A 66 12.33 2.23 -17.89
C GLN A 66 13.52 1.28 -17.77
N LEU A 67 13.81 0.81 -16.54
CA LEU A 67 14.91 -0.12 -16.30
C LEU A 67 14.67 -1.48 -16.98
N THR A 68 13.44 -1.99 -16.91
CA THR A 68 13.09 -3.32 -17.43
C THR A 68 12.62 -3.31 -18.89
N GLY A 69 12.32 -2.15 -19.45
CA GLY A 69 11.69 -2.04 -20.77
C GLY A 69 10.28 -2.66 -20.83
N ALA A 70 9.62 -2.80 -19.67
CA ALA A 70 8.33 -3.45 -19.52
C ALA A 70 7.36 -2.62 -18.67
N VAL A 71 6.10 -3.04 -18.63
CA VAL A 71 5.11 -2.38 -17.78
C VAL A 71 5.41 -2.64 -16.30
N ALA A 72 5.42 -1.59 -15.51
CA ALA A 72 5.67 -1.69 -14.08
C ALA A 72 4.57 -1.04 -13.23
N LEU A 73 4.31 -1.65 -12.08
CA LEU A 73 3.37 -1.25 -11.05
C LEU A 73 4.13 -0.88 -9.78
N ALA A 74 3.80 0.24 -9.19
CA ALA A 74 4.23 0.59 -7.84
C ALA A 74 3.06 0.99 -6.97
N ASP A 75 3.17 0.73 -5.66
CA ASP A 75 2.36 1.40 -4.66
C ASP A 75 3.22 2.35 -3.80
N ASP A 76 2.60 3.43 -3.39
CA ASP A 76 3.05 4.14 -2.20
C ASP A 76 1.88 4.29 -1.24
N SER A 77 2.13 4.09 0.06
CA SER A 77 1.06 3.99 1.03
C SER A 77 1.53 4.31 2.44
N GLY A 78 0.64 4.86 3.21
CA GLY A 78 0.94 5.19 4.59
C GLY A 78 -0.29 5.58 5.40
N LEU A 79 -0.04 5.88 6.67
CA LEU A 79 -1.02 6.32 7.65
C LEU A 79 -0.96 7.84 7.80
N SER A 80 -2.10 8.48 7.80
CA SER A 80 -2.25 9.88 8.18
C SER A 80 -3.17 9.97 9.41
N VAL A 81 -2.75 10.71 10.44
CA VAL A 81 -3.51 10.91 11.69
C VAL A 81 -3.91 12.36 11.81
N ASP A 82 -5.20 12.63 11.96
CA ASP A 82 -5.73 14.01 11.93
C ASP A 82 -5.19 14.86 13.09
N ALA A 83 -5.13 14.29 14.29
CA ALA A 83 -4.58 14.98 15.47
C ALA A 83 -3.08 15.32 15.34
N LEU A 84 -2.38 14.69 14.40
CA LEU A 84 -0.97 14.96 14.08
C LEU A 84 -0.82 15.73 12.76
N HIS A 85 -1.87 16.41 12.30
CA HIS A 85 -1.86 17.20 11.06
C HIS A 85 -1.45 16.37 9.84
N GLY A 86 -1.92 15.12 9.74
CA GLY A 86 -1.64 14.20 8.64
C GLY A 86 -0.32 13.42 8.77
N ARG A 87 0.48 13.66 9.82
CA ARG A 87 1.67 12.82 10.06
C ARG A 87 1.26 11.42 10.51
N PRO A 88 2.04 10.37 10.20
CA PRO A 88 3.30 10.33 9.46
C PRO A 88 3.21 10.59 7.95
N GLY A 89 2.06 10.36 7.28
CA GLY A 89 1.91 10.56 5.84
C GLY A 89 2.92 9.74 5.03
N VAL A 90 3.55 10.35 4.03
CA VAL A 90 4.58 9.72 3.19
C VAL A 90 5.82 9.25 3.98
N LEU A 91 5.98 9.70 5.20
CA LEU A 91 7.06 9.25 6.09
C LEU A 91 6.71 7.98 6.88
N SER A 92 5.57 7.32 6.63
CA SER A 92 5.09 6.19 7.43
C SER A 92 6.13 5.08 7.60
N ALA A 93 6.84 4.71 6.54
CA ALA A 93 7.84 3.65 6.58
C ALA A 93 9.15 4.03 7.31
N ARG A 94 9.38 5.32 7.57
CA ARG A 94 10.60 5.86 8.22
C ARG A 94 10.29 6.78 9.41
N TYR A 95 9.05 6.76 9.90
CA TYR A 95 8.60 7.60 11.01
C TYR A 95 9.38 7.34 12.30
N GLY A 96 9.75 8.42 12.99
CA GLY A 96 10.53 8.35 14.22
C GLY A 96 12.04 8.20 14.01
N GLY A 97 12.51 8.14 12.75
CA GLY A 97 13.93 8.15 12.40
C GLY A 97 14.52 6.76 12.13
N PRO A 98 15.83 6.72 11.85
CA PRO A 98 16.54 5.48 11.54
C PRO A 98 16.60 4.54 12.74
N GLY A 99 16.69 3.24 12.46
CA GLY A 99 16.87 2.20 13.49
C GLY A 99 15.58 1.70 14.15
N LEU A 100 14.41 2.29 13.87
CA LEU A 100 13.13 1.77 14.34
C LEU A 100 12.59 0.71 13.40
N ASP A 101 12.14 -0.41 13.96
CA ASP A 101 11.30 -1.39 13.30
C ASP A 101 9.81 -0.96 13.28
N ASP A 102 8.93 -1.76 12.71
CA ASP A 102 7.49 -1.48 12.64
C ASP A 102 6.89 -1.24 14.04
N ARG A 103 7.31 -2.03 15.03
CA ARG A 103 6.83 -1.89 16.41
C ARG A 103 7.31 -0.60 17.06
N GLY A 104 8.56 -0.24 16.86
CA GLY A 104 9.13 1.01 17.38
C GLY A 104 8.44 2.24 16.78
N ARG A 105 8.15 2.23 15.47
CA ARG A 105 7.38 3.30 14.80
C ARG A 105 5.97 3.42 15.36
N LEU A 106 5.29 2.29 15.57
CA LEU A 106 3.95 2.28 16.15
C LEU A 106 3.96 2.82 17.58
N VAL A 107 4.89 2.38 18.43
CA VAL A 107 5.02 2.88 19.81
C VAL A 107 5.28 4.39 19.81
N ARG A 108 6.17 4.87 18.96
CA ARG A 108 6.44 6.30 18.80
C ARG A 108 5.20 7.09 18.44
N LEU A 109 4.40 6.61 17.48
CA LEU A 109 3.14 7.24 17.08
C LEU A 109 2.15 7.29 18.25
N LEU A 110 1.99 6.18 18.95
CA LEU A 110 1.05 6.09 20.09
C LEU A 110 1.45 7.02 21.25
N GLN A 111 2.76 7.21 21.50
CA GLN A 111 3.26 8.18 22.46
C GLN A 111 2.86 9.63 22.10
N GLU A 112 2.97 10.00 20.80
CA GLU A 112 2.54 11.34 20.35
C GLU A 112 1.01 11.53 20.45
N LEU A 113 0.25 10.43 20.45
CA LEU A 113 -1.20 10.44 20.62
C LEU A 113 -1.66 10.28 22.07
N GLU A 114 -0.76 10.17 23.05
CA GLU A 114 -1.11 9.84 24.43
C GLU A 114 -2.16 10.78 25.01
N GLN A 115 -2.01 12.09 24.80
CA GLN A 115 -2.92 13.12 25.31
C GLN A 115 -4.12 13.39 24.38
N VAL A 116 -4.22 12.71 23.24
CA VAL A 116 -5.34 12.89 22.30
C VAL A 116 -6.55 12.09 22.80
N PRO A 117 -7.72 12.75 23.01
CA PRO A 117 -8.94 12.06 23.42
C PRO A 117 -9.40 11.02 22.39
N ASP A 118 -10.06 9.94 22.84
CA ASP A 118 -10.47 8.82 21.98
C ASP A 118 -11.32 9.26 20.78
N GLY A 119 -12.26 10.20 20.96
CA GLY A 119 -13.08 10.73 19.87
C GLY A 119 -12.33 11.63 18.86
N LYS A 120 -11.03 11.90 19.07
CA LYS A 120 -10.19 12.72 18.18
C LYS A 120 -8.98 11.95 17.63
N ARG A 121 -9.01 10.63 17.69
CA ARG A 121 -7.93 9.76 17.20
C ARG A 121 -8.21 9.23 15.78
N THR A 122 -8.92 10.05 14.98
CA THR A 122 -9.21 9.70 13.59
C THR A 122 -7.94 9.63 12.75
N ALA A 123 -7.92 8.65 11.87
CA ALA A 123 -6.78 8.39 10.98
C ALA A 123 -7.29 7.75 9.69
N ARG A 124 -6.47 7.82 8.65
CA ARG A 124 -6.71 7.10 7.41
C ARG A 124 -5.44 6.43 6.90
N PHE A 125 -5.60 5.25 6.37
CA PHE A 125 -4.61 4.68 5.47
C PHE A 125 -4.91 5.11 4.03
N THR A 126 -3.86 5.49 3.31
CA THR A 126 -3.91 5.79 1.87
C THR A 126 -3.04 4.80 1.11
N CYS A 127 -3.50 4.37 -0.06
CA CYS A 127 -2.72 3.63 -1.03
C CYS A 127 -2.88 4.27 -2.41
N SER A 128 -1.78 4.78 -2.96
CA SER A 128 -1.69 5.22 -4.36
C SER A 128 -0.97 4.15 -5.15
N ILE A 129 -1.58 3.70 -6.24
CA ILE A 129 -1.02 2.77 -7.21
C ILE A 129 -0.76 3.52 -8.51
N CYS A 130 0.41 3.30 -9.11
CA CYS A 130 0.73 3.80 -10.43
C CYS A 130 1.21 2.66 -11.33
N LEU A 131 0.66 2.60 -12.54
CA LEU A 131 1.07 1.71 -13.64
C LEU A 131 1.75 2.56 -14.70
N CYS A 132 3.00 2.24 -15.02
CA CYS A 132 3.77 2.95 -16.05
C CYS A 132 4.13 2.02 -17.21
N GLY A 133 4.13 2.57 -18.41
CA GLY A 133 4.67 1.93 -19.61
C GLY A 133 6.19 1.93 -19.66
N PRO A 134 6.82 1.18 -20.61
CA PRO A 134 8.27 1.08 -20.77
C PRO A 134 8.98 2.43 -20.94
N ASP A 135 8.28 3.40 -21.49
CA ASP A 135 8.76 4.78 -21.67
C ASP A 135 8.66 5.64 -20.40
N GLY A 136 8.16 5.06 -19.27
CA GLY A 136 7.93 5.74 -18.01
C GLY A 136 6.64 6.57 -17.96
N THR A 137 5.82 6.57 -19.04
CA THR A 137 4.54 7.28 -19.02
C THR A 137 3.52 6.59 -18.15
N VAL A 138 2.73 7.37 -17.42
CA VAL A 138 1.64 6.87 -16.58
C VAL A 138 0.50 6.38 -17.47
N ARG A 139 0.12 5.13 -17.33
CA ARG A 139 -1.03 4.51 -18.00
C ARG A 139 -2.26 4.45 -17.13
N LEU A 140 -2.07 4.28 -15.82
CA LEU A 140 -3.13 4.27 -14.83
C LEU A 140 -2.60 4.77 -13.49
N ALA A 141 -3.40 5.59 -12.81
CA ALA A 141 -3.16 5.96 -11.42
C ALA A 141 -4.46 5.79 -10.63
N VAL A 142 -4.38 5.13 -9.50
CA VAL A 142 -5.49 4.85 -8.59
C VAL A 142 -5.09 5.25 -7.19
N GLU A 143 -5.98 5.92 -6.47
CA GLU A 143 -5.79 6.19 -5.05
C GLU A 143 -7.04 5.82 -4.27
N GLU A 144 -6.85 5.13 -3.15
CA GLU A 144 -7.92 4.68 -2.27
C GLU A 144 -7.55 4.86 -0.81
N HIS A 145 -8.59 5.03 0.00
CA HIS A 145 -8.46 5.29 1.41
C HIS A 145 -9.23 4.27 2.25
N CYS A 146 -8.75 4.06 3.47
CA CYS A 146 -9.48 3.40 4.53
C CYS A 146 -9.51 4.31 5.75
N GLU A 147 -10.68 4.88 6.03
CA GLU A 147 -10.89 5.70 7.21
C GLU A 147 -10.97 4.83 8.46
N GLY A 148 -10.47 5.34 9.58
CA GLY A 148 -10.40 4.58 10.81
C GLY A 148 -10.03 5.40 12.03
N LEU A 149 -9.70 4.68 13.08
CA LEU A 149 -9.35 5.21 14.39
C LEU A 149 -8.06 4.55 14.89
N MET A 150 -7.24 5.31 15.62
CA MET A 150 -6.09 4.78 16.33
C MET A 150 -6.44 4.40 17.75
N LEU A 151 -6.22 3.13 18.13
CA LEU A 151 -6.33 2.66 19.52
C LEU A 151 -5.22 3.26 20.39
N ARG A 152 -5.37 3.16 21.72
CA ARG A 152 -4.34 3.58 22.69
C ARG A 152 -3.20 2.59 22.84
N ALA A 153 -3.46 1.31 22.55
CA ALA A 153 -2.49 0.24 22.66
C ALA A 153 -2.61 -0.70 21.46
N PRO A 154 -1.52 -1.36 21.06
CA PRO A 154 -1.54 -2.38 20.01
C PRO A 154 -2.40 -3.59 20.41
N GLN A 155 -3.16 -4.14 19.47
CA GLN A 155 -4.01 -5.32 19.58
C GLN A 155 -3.86 -6.17 18.33
N GLY A 156 -3.94 -7.51 18.49
CA GLY A 156 -3.79 -8.47 17.41
C GLY A 156 -2.32 -8.82 17.11
N ALA A 157 -2.12 -9.88 16.33
CA ALA A 157 -0.80 -10.41 16.02
C ALA A 157 -0.46 -10.42 14.52
N GLY A 158 -1.44 -10.13 13.67
CA GLY A 158 -1.28 -10.12 12.21
C GLY A 158 -0.81 -8.78 11.67
N GLY A 159 -0.78 -8.67 10.34
CA GLY A 159 -0.49 -7.44 9.64
C GLY A 159 0.95 -6.93 9.79
N PHE A 160 1.14 -5.61 9.66
CA PHE A 160 2.43 -4.95 9.76
C PHE A 160 2.27 -3.43 10.00
N GLY A 161 3.36 -2.77 10.33
CA GLY A 161 3.39 -1.32 10.52
C GLY A 161 2.42 -0.88 11.62
N TYR A 162 1.42 -0.09 11.25
CA TYR A 162 0.43 0.47 12.18
C TYR A 162 -0.84 -0.37 12.32
N ASP A 163 -0.94 -1.50 11.61
CA ASP A 163 -2.10 -2.40 11.66
C ASP A 163 -2.55 -2.76 13.08
N PRO A 164 -1.64 -3.02 14.06
CA PRO A 164 -2.06 -3.39 15.41
C PRO A 164 -2.76 -2.30 16.22
N ALA A 165 -2.76 -1.06 15.77
CA ALA A 165 -3.50 -0.01 16.45
C ALA A 165 -4.54 0.71 15.56
N PHE A 166 -4.69 0.30 14.31
CA PHE A 166 -5.66 0.88 13.40
C PHE A 166 -6.92 0.04 13.31
N VAL A 167 -8.06 0.67 13.57
CA VAL A 167 -9.41 0.09 13.42
C VAL A 167 -10.10 0.80 12.27
N ALA A 168 -10.45 0.08 11.20
CA ALA A 168 -11.28 0.63 10.15
C ALA A 168 -12.67 1.00 10.68
N LEU A 169 -13.27 2.08 10.20
CA LEU A 169 -14.60 2.52 10.66
C LEU A 169 -15.65 1.43 10.52
N GLU A 170 -15.54 0.57 9.51
CA GLU A 170 -16.42 -0.59 9.28
C GLU A 170 -16.38 -1.61 10.43
N HIS A 171 -15.31 -1.62 11.23
CA HIS A 171 -15.10 -2.51 12.36
C HIS A 171 -15.10 -1.79 13.72
N ALA A 172 -15.31 -0.46 13.74
CA ALA A 172 -15.24 0.34 14.96
C ALA A 172 -16.39 0.05 15.95
N ALA A 173 -17.53 -0.42 15.46
CA ALA A 173 -18.68 -0.77 16.29
C ALA A 173 -18.58 -2.17 16.95
N ALA A 174 -17.59 -2.97 16.59
CA ALA A 174 -17.36 -4.27 17.24
C ALA A 174 -16.90 -4.07 18.69
N VAL A 175 -17.26 -5.03 19.57
CA VAL A 175 -16.86 -5.00 21.00
C VAL A 175 -16.16 -6.32 21.34
N PRO A 176 -14.83 -6.32 21.56
CA PRO A 176 -13.89 -5.20 21.35
C PRO A 176 -13.74 -4.80 19.86
N PRO A 177 -13.32 -3.57 19.59
CA PRO A 177 -12.99 -3.16 18.21
C PRO A 177 -11.91 -4.05 17.62
N ARG A 178 -12.03 -4.39 16.33
CA ARG A 178 -11.06 -5.23 15.62
C ARG A 178 -10.08 -4.37 14.82
N THR A 179 -8.79 -4.49 15.13
CA THR A 179 -7.74 -3.85 14.39
C THR A 179 -7.47 -4.57 13.05
N PHE A 180 -6.71 -3.95 12.15
CA PHE A 180 -6.22 -4.64 10.96
C PHE A 180 -5.38 -5.88 11.29
N ALA A 181 -4.73 -5.91 12.45
CA ALA A 181 -3.96 -7.06 12.92
C ALA A 181 -4.83 -8.22 13.48
N ASP A 182 -6.12 -7.96 13.75
CA ASP A 182 -7.10 -8.98 14.16
C ASP A 182 -7.85 -9.59 12.98
N LEU A 183 -7.70 -9.02 11.77
CA LEU A 183 -8.37 -9.50 10.57
C LEU A 183 -7.53 -10.59 9.90
N ASP A 184 -8.20 -11.61 9.39
CA ASP A 184 -7.56 -12.50 8.45
C ASP A 184 -7.25 -11.76 7.12
N PRO A 185 -6.29 -12.25 6.32
CA PRO A 185 -5.87 -11.55 5.10
C PRO A 185 -7.01 -11.28 4.12
N ALA A 186 -7.93 -12.21 3.94
CA ALA A 186 -9.03 -12.05 2.99
C ALA A 186 -10.01 -10.95 3.45
N THR A 187 -10.38 -10.94 4.73
CA THR A 187 -11.19 -9.86 5.32
C THR A 187 -10.48 -8.52 5.24
N LYS A 188 -9.19 -8.46 5.57
CA LYS A 188 -8.41 -7.21 5.45
C LYS A 188 -8.40 -6.70 4.01
N ASP A 189 -8.25 -7.57 3.02
CA ASP A 189 -8.27 -7.19 1.60
C ASP A 189 -9.59 -6.55 1.17
N THR A 190 -10.72 -6.91 1.78
CA THR A 190 -12.02 -6.30 1.45
C THR A 190 -12.15 -4.86 1.91
N VAL A 191 -11.55 -4.49 3.03
CA VAL A 191 -11.73 -3.18 3.68
C VAL A 191 -10.53 -2.25 3.55
N SER A 192 -9.33 -2.79 3.39
CA SER A 192 -8.10 -1.99 3.40
C SER A 192 -7.97 -1.07 2.18
N HIS A 193 -7.23 0.02 2.37
CA HIS A 193 -6.81 0.96 1.32
C HIS A 193 -6.17 0.25 0.12
N ARG A 194 -5.22 -0.68 0.37
CA ARG A 194 -4.56 -1.44 -0.72
C ARG A 194 -5.52 -2.39 -1.40
N GLY A 195 -6.34 -3.12 -0.66
CA GLY A 195 -7.35 -4.00 -1.24
C GLY A 195 -8.34 -3.24 -2.14
N LYS A 196 -8.78 -2.04 -1.70
CA LYS A 196 -9.64 -1.15 -2.50
C LYS A 196 -8.93 -0.69 -3.77
N ALA A 197 -7.69 -0.21 -3.67
CA ALA A 197 -6.89 0.26 -4.80
C ALA A 197 -6.61 -0.86 -5.81
N MET A 198 -6.25 -2.06 -5.32
CA MET A 198 -6.00 -3.22 -6.17
C MET A 198 -7.26 -3.69 -6.91
N ARG A 199 -8.43 -3.68 -6.28
CA ARG A 199 -9.69 -3.99 -6.98
C ARG A 199 -9.98 -3.00 -8.10
N ARG A 200 -9.70 -1.70 -7.92
CA ARG A 200 -9.84 -0.71 -9.00
C ARG A 200 -8.84 -0.95 -10.13
N LEU A 201 -7.59 -1.27 -9.78
CA LEU A 201 -6.60 -1.67 -10.79
C LEU A 201 -7.08 -2.88 -11.59
N LEU A 202 -7.51 -3.95 -10.90
CA LEU A 202 -8.03 -5.17 -11.55
C LEU A 202 -9.20 -4.87 -12.49
N ALA A 203 -10.15 -4.06 -12.05
CA ALA A 203 -11.29 -3.65 -12.89
C ALA A 203 -10.84 -2.88 -14.15
N ALA A 204 -9.85 -2.00 -14.02
CA ALA A 204 -9.28 -1.28 -15.16
C ALA A 204 -8.56 -2.20 -16.14
N LEU A 205 -7.76 -3.15 -15.65
CA LEU A 205 -7.06 -4.14 -16.48
C LEU A 205 -8.02 -5.10 -17.19
N GLN A 206 -9.16 -5.41 -16.58
CA GLN A 206 -10.23 -6.19 -17.18
C GLN A 206 -10.99 -5.39 -18.26
N ALA A 207 -11.15 -4.09 -18.07
CA ALA A 207 -11.81 -3.22 -19.03
C ALA A 207 -10.90 -2.89 -20.22
N ASP A 208 -9.60 -2.75 -19.99
CA ASP A 208 -8.62 -2.37 -21.02
C ASP A 208 -7.28 -3.10 -20.79
N SER A 209 -7.13 -4.21 -21.49
CA SER A 209 -5.89 -4.99 -21.48
C SER A 209 -4.71 -4.30 -22.18
N SER A 210 -4.95 -3.22 -22.94
CA SER A 210 -3.88 -2.45 -23.60
C SER A 210 -2.97 -1.75 -22.58
N LEU A 211 -3.45 -1.55 -21.35
CA LEU A 211 -2.66 -1.02 -20.23
C LEU A 211 -1.41 -1.86 -19.93
N LEU A 212 -1.41 -3.15 -20.27
CA LEU A 212 -0.30 -4.10 -20.05
C LEU A 212 0.54 -4.39 -21.32
N ARG A 213 0.25 -3.74 -22.43
CA ARG A 213 1.08 -3.92 -23.64
C ARG A 213 2.41 -3.17 -23.48
N ALA A 214 3.50 -3.81 -23.90
CA ALA A 214 4.79 -3.14 -23.99
C ALA A 214 4.82 -2.08 -25.09
#